data_c1fd8cbcffc4d989ec4d68c1c65e71b1
#
_entry.id   c1fd8cbcffc4d989ec4d68c1c65e71b1
#
_cell.length_a   1.000
_cell.length_b   1.000
_cell.length_c   1.000
_cell.angle_alpha   90.00
_cell.angle_beta   90.00
_cell.angle_gamma   90.00
#
_symmetry.space_group_name_H-M   'P 1'
#
loop_
_entity.id
_entity.type
_entity.pdbx_description
1 polymer ?
#
loop_
_entity_poly.entity_id
_entity_poly.type
_entity_poly.pdbx_seq_one_letter_code
_entity_poly.pdbx_strand_id
1 'polypeptide(L)'
;MITRRDFLKVTAAGGALASLGSVTEAKAAMKSAVPDEGFCHEGARKIPVIAEVDLVVAGGSSRAIAAAVAAAKTGSRVYLVGYMPYLGEDICGSHLYEREAGEKLQTALARKLFPGKNFPTPLHIKKTLEDELIDNNVQFLYSSYVTNVLTDPSGKPAGVVIANRSGRQAIRCKAIIDATHNASVAGLLGAERKPFIAGSQEFCYTVVGNTPKEAPEIIQAEELSQPIKVGEKSYPVTRYTFHLPLKDDSYASLAEVEQIIRNRTWDIDQVDSSDLLWYIPKQTINSEKAYNGNPVSWRKLPMQAFKSKNIANLWVLGPCAEIPRELAAKVMRPVPALFIGEMMGETVARQIKDIPVPAQATVRQLKVNASNYGQTGELLSPLRPSLQKGFVDSPAGALPVLGSYDVVVMGGGTAGASAGISAAKQGANTLVLEYLHGLGGLSTLGMIGVYWDGFRGGYTAHIDKSVLAMAPKDHPRQPKGEGRFPADWKMEWDRKELLQAGGKLWFGVMGCGALIEGSQVKGVVVATPF
;
A
#
# COMPACT_ATOMS: atom_id res chain seq x y z
N MET A 1 10.97 33.24 -17.03
CA MET A 1 11.74 31.98 -17.27
C MET A 1 13.08 32.12 -16.57
N ILE A 2 13.30 31.40 -15.48
CA ILE A 2 14.59 31.41 -14.76
C ILE A 2 15.56 30.56 -15.59
N THR A 3 16.72 31.14 -15.96
CA THR A 3 17.71 30.42 -16.76
C THR A 3 18.56 29.49 -15.88
N ARG A 4 19.19 28.46 -16.47
CA ARG A 4 20.15 27.57 -15.78
C ARG A 4 21.27 28.34 -15.04
N ARG A 5 21.64 29.50 -15.53
CA ARG A 5 22.67 30.37 -14.91
C ARG A 5 22.14 31.05 -13.64
N ASP A 6 20.85 31.37 -13.59
CA ASP A 6 20.25 32.00 -12.42
C ASP A 6 20.06 30.98 -11.29
N PHE A 7 19.75 29.73 -11.63
CA PHE A 7 19.68 28.62 -10.66
C PHE A 7 21.04 28.32 -10.03
N LEU A 8 22.12 28.34 -10.81
CA LEU A 8 23.48 28.12 -10.29
C LEU A 8 23.99 29.30 -9.44
N LYS A 9 23.52 30.53 -9.67
CA LYS A 9 23.85 31.67 -8.83
C LYS A 9 23.15 31.63 -7.46
N VAL A 10 21.93 31.13 -7.41
CA VAL A 10 21.18 30.94 -6.15
C VAL A 10 21.82 29.84 -5.30
N THR A 11 22.28 28.74 -5.92
CA THR A 11 23.00 27.67 -5.22
C THR A 11 24.40 28.07 -4.76
N ALA A 12 25.11 28.94 -5.49
CA ALA A 12 26.42 29.45 -5.07
C ALA A 12 26.32 30.47 -3.94
N ALA A 13 25.25 31.29 -3.89
CA ALA A 13 25.01 32.22 -2.79
C ALA A 13 24.56 31.52 -1.49
N GLY A 14 23.86 30.40 -1.60
CA GLY A 14 23.47 29.55 -0.45
C GLY A 14 24.66 28.83 0.19
N GLY A 15 25.71 28.54 -0.57
CA GLY A 15 26.91 27.86 -0.07
C GLY A 15 27.90 28.72 0.73
N ALA A 16 27.79 30.04 0.64
CA ALA A 16 28.71 30.96 1.31
C ALA A 16 28.22 31.50 2.67
N LEU A 17 26.97 31.23 3.07
CA LEU A 17 26.38 31.65 4.33
C LEU A 17 26.26 30.51 5.38
N ALA A 18 26.80 29.33 5.10
CA ALA A 18 26.79 28.18 6.00
C ALA A 18 28.03 28.05 6.88
N SER A 19 28.82 29.11 7.06
CA SER A 19 29.86 29.14 8.07
C SER A 19 29.51 30.19 9.13
N LEU A 20 29.31 29.67 10.37
CA LEU A 20 29.17 30.43 11.64
C LEU A 20 27.74 30.67 12.18
N GLY A 21 26.94 29.61 12.19
CA GLY A 21 25.89 29.47 13.20
C GLY A 21 26.07 28.12 13.86
N SER A 22 26.25 28.05 15.14
CA SER A 22 26.49 26.77 15.83
C SER A 22 25.32 25.84 15.65
N VAL A 23 25.61 24.58 15.39
CA VAL A 23 24.63 23.45 15.28
C VAL A 23 23.68 23.40 16.50
N THR A 24 24.06 24.02 17.61
CA THR A 24 23.29 24.19 18.84
C THR A 24 22.13 25.19 18.72
N GLU A 25 22.24 26.25 17.93
CA GLU A 25 21.15 27.22 17.75
C GLU A 25 20.10 26.71 16.76
N ALA A 26 20.51 25.96 15.74
CA ALA A 26 19.58 25.27 14.86
C ALA A 26 18.75 24.19 15.60
N LYS A 27 19.35 23.48 16.57
CA LYS A 27 18.63 22.54 17.45
C LYS A 27 17.66 23.23 18.41
N ALA A 28 17.90 24.47 18.81
CA ALA A 28 16.99 25.22 19.68
C ALA A 28 15.81 25.82 18.91
N ALA A 29 15.99 26.20 17.64
CA ALA A 29 14.92 26.74 16.79
C ALA A 29 13.98 25.67 16.22
N MET A 30 14.40 24.41 16.19
CA MET A 30 13.60 23.27 15.66
C MET A 30 12.62 22.67 16.68
N LYS A 31 12.55 23.16 17.90
CA LYS A 31 11.52 22.78 18.89
C LYS A 31 10.23 23.59 18.74
N SER A 32 9.70 23.76 17.55
CA SER A 32 8.29 24.12 17.42
C SER A 32 7.46 22.83 17.47
N ALA A 33 6.90 22.58 18.64
CA ALA A 33 6.10 21.41 18.94
C ALA A 33 4.91 21.27 17.95
N VAL A 34 5.02 20.35 17.00
CA VAL A 34 3.83 19.68 16.47
C VAL A 34 3.43 18.69 17.57
N PRO A 35 2.18 18.69 18.06
CA PRO A 35 1.74 17.71 19.05
C PRO A 35 1.99 16.29 18.53
N ASP A 36 2.46 15.38 19.36
CA ASP A 36 2.76 13.99 19.00
C ASP A 36 1.54 13.20 18.52
N GLU A 37 0.34 13.68 18.80
CA GLU A 37 -0.92 13.07 18.36
C GLU A 37 -1.95 14.19 18.17
N GLY A 38 -2.68 14.16 17.04
CA GLY A 38 -3.70 15.17 16.80
C GLY A 38 -4.21 15.18 15.38
N PHE A 39 -4.93 16.25 15.07
CA PHE A 39 -5.48 16.49 13.74
C PHE A 39 -5.05 17.87 13.26
N CYS A 40 -4.75 17.98 11.97
CA CYS A 40 -4.57 19.25 11.31
C CYS A 40 -5.81 19.61 10.49
N HIS A 41 -6.09 20.93 10.41
CA HIS A 41 -7.22 21.45 9.66
C HIS A 41 -7.03 21.27 8.16
N GLU A 42 -8.09 20.80 7.49
CA GLU A 42 -8.18 20.70 6.04
C GLU A 42 -9.24 21.67 5.52
N GLY A 43 -8.86 22.62 4.63
CA GLY A 43 -9.78 23.60 4.06
C GLY A 43 -10.83 23.00 3.13
N ALA A 44 -11.97 23.69 2.98
CA ALA A 44 -13.01 23.29 2.02
C ALA A 44 -12.50 23.36 0.58
N ARG A 45 -12.97 22.46 -0.27
CA ARG A 45 -12.60 22.37 -1.70
C ARG A 45 -13.63 21.65 -2.54
N LYS A 46 -13.45 21.67 -3.86
CA LYS A 46 -14.23 20.87 -4.80
C LYS A 46 -13.36 19.78 -5.39
N ILE A 47 -13.83 18.54 -5.36
CA ILE A 47 -13.11 17.38 -5.88
C ILE A 47 -13.75 16.95 -7.20
N PRO A 48 -12.96 16.78 -8.30
CA PRO A 48 -13.51 16.42 -9.61
C PRO A 48 -14.07 14.99 -9.58
N VAL A 49 -15.24 14.80 -10.15
CA VAL A 49 -15.88 13.48 -10.35
C VAL A 49 -15.40 12.90 -11.67
N ILE A 50 -14.79 11.72 -11.65
CA ILE A 50 -14.27 11.04 -12.84
C ILE A 50 -15.18 9.92 -13.35
N ALA A 51 -16.02 9.37 -12.48
CA ALA A 51 -16.95 8.30 -12.86
C ALA A 51 -18.21 8.29 -12.00
N GLU A 52 -19.30 7.77 -12.61
CA GLU A 52 -20.54 7.38 -11.95
C GLU A 52 -20.86 5.94 -12.34
N VAL A 53 -20.88 5.06 -11.35
CA VAL A 53 -21.03 3.62 -11.53
C VAL A 53 -22.09 3.05 -10.57
N ASP A 54 -22.43 1.79 -10.74
CA ASP A 54 -23.34 1.11 -9.82
C ASP A 54 -22.60 0.61 -8.58
N LEU A 55 -21.36 0.12 -8.75
CA LEU A 55 -20.56 -0.48 -7.71
C LEU A 55 -19.11 0.01 -7.76
N VAL A 56 -18.56 0.40 -6.61
CA VAL A 56 -17.11 0.55 -6.41
C VAL A 56 -16.60 -0.66 -5.64
N VAL A 57 -15.50 -1.24 -6.13
CA VAL A 57 -14.72 -2.27 -5.41
C VAL A 57 -13.39 -1.66 -5.02
N ALA A 58 -13.14 -1.49 -3.72
CA ALA A 58 -11.89 -0.96 -3.19
C ALA A 58 -10.94 -2.11 -2.83
N GLY A 59 -9.77 -2.16 -3.48
CA GLY A 59 -8.74 -3.20 -3.34
C GLY A 59 -8.36 -3.79 -4.69
N GLY A 60 -7.11 -4.23 -4.83
CA GLY A 60 -6.54 -4.85 -6.03
C GLY A 60 -6.30 -6.36 -5.89
N SER A 61 -6.85 -7.00 -4.86
CA SER A 61 -6.70 -8.42 -4.59
C SER A 61 -7.48 -9.31 -5.57
N SER A 62 -7.09 -10.57 -5.71
CA SER A 62 -7.76 -11.53 -6.58
C SER A 62 -9.26 -11.67 -6.26
N ARG A 63 -9.64 -11.61 -4.98
CA ARG A 63 -11.04 -11.62 -4.54
C ARG A 63 -11.80 -10.36 -4.96
N ALA A 64 -11.14 -9.20 -4.95
CA ALA A 64 -11.72 -7.93 -5.42
C ALA A 64 -12.03 -7.99 -6.91
N ILE A 65 -11.09 -8.52 -7.71
CA ILE A 65 -11.28 -8.69 -9.15
C ILE A 65 -12.40 -9.70 -9.42
N ALA A 66 -12.43 -10.82 -8.70
CA ALA A 66 -13.51 -11.79 -8.84
C ALA A 66 -14.89 -11.17 -8.57
N ALA A 67 -15.00 -10.32 -7.53
CA ALA A 67 -16.24 -9.61 -7.22
C ALA A 67 -16.61 -8.58 -8.29
N ALA A 68 -15.63 -7.80 -8.76
CA ALA A 68 -15.85 -6.78 -9.79
C ALA A 68 -16.32 -7.42 -11.12
N VAL A 69 -15.64 -8.47 -11.56
CA VAL A 69 -15.97 -9.21 -12.79
C VAL A 69 -17.35 -9.87 -12.66
N ALA A 70 -17.66 -10.52 -11.54
CA ALA A 70 -18.95 -11.17 -11.31
C ALA A 70 -20.09 -10.14 -11.31
N ALA A 71 -19.91 -8.99 -10.69
CA ALA A 71 -20.89 -7.91 -10.73
C ALA A 71 -21.07 -7.33 -12.14
N ALA A 72 -19.99 -7.13 -12.88
CA ALA A 72 -20.06 -6.63 -14.27
C ALA A 72 -20.80 -7.60 -15.20
N LYS A 73 -20.61 -8.91 -15.05
CA LYS A 73 -21.34 -9.96 -15.80
C LYS A 73 -22.85 -9.93 -15.58
N THR A 74 -23.33 -9.33 -14.49
CA THR A 74 -24.79 -9.10 -14.28
C THR A 74 -25.32 -7.84 -14.95
N GLY A 75 -24.47 -7.06 -15.64
CA GLY A 75 -24.81 -5.79 -16.27
C GLY A 75 -24.54 -4.56 -15.41
N SER A 76 -23.95 -4.70 -14.22
CA SER A 76 -23.58 -3.56 -13.36
C SER A 76 -22.37 -2.82 -13.93
N ARG A 77 -22.39 -1.47 -13.87
CA ARG A 77 -21.21 -0.66 -14.12
C ARG A 77 -20.33 -0.68 -12.89
N VAL A 78 -19.10 -1.14 -13.02
CA VAL A 78 -18.19 -1.36 -11.90
C VAL A 78 -16.92 -0.53 -12.06
N TYR A 79 -16.42 0.02 -10.96
CA TYR A 79 -15.12 0.66 -10.88
C TYR A 79 -14.28 0.00 -9.78
N LEU A 80 -13.09 -0.50 -10.13
CA LEU A 80 -12.16 -1.09 -9.18
C LEU A 80 -11.00 -0.11 -8.91
N VAL A 81 -10.64 0.04 -7.62
CA VAL A 81 -9.55 0.92 -7.16
C VAL A 81 -8.51 0.08 -6.44
N GLY A 82 -7.31 -0.07 -7.01
CA GLY A 82 -6.18 -0.77 -6.41
C GLY A 82 -5.05 0.19 -6.01
N TYR A 83 -4.52 0.08 -4.79
CA TYR A 83 -3.42 0.94 -4.34
C TYR A 83 -2.05 0.45 -4.84
N MET A 84 -1.89 -0.86 -5.08
CA MET A 84 -0.67 -1.41 -5.66
C MET A 84 -0.53 -1.04 -7.13
N PRO A 85 0.69 -1.01 -7.69
CA PRO A 85 0.93 -0.78 -9.12
C PRO A 85 0.60 -2.00 -9.99
N TYR A 86 -0.04 -3.01 -9.44
CA TYR A 86 -0.47 -4.24 -10.11
C TYR A 86 -1.67 -4.88 -9.39
N LEU A 87 -2.34 -5.82 -10.05
CA LEU A 87 -3.45 -6.61 -9.51
C LEU A 87 -2.97 -7.94 -8.92
N GLY A 88 -3.77 -8.53 -8.03
CA GLY A 88 -3.43 -9.77 -7.35
C GLY A 88 -2.42 -9.59 -6.22
N GLU A 89 -2.51 -8.50 -5.49
CA GLU A 89 -1.66 -8.16 -4.35
C GLU A 89 -1.63 -9.25 -3.28
N ASP A 90 -2.74 -9.94 -3.07
CA ASP A 90 -2.89 -11.06 -2.15
C ASP A 90 -2.15 -12.33 -2.61
N ILE A 91 -1.92 -12.51 -3.89
CA ILE A 91 -1.17 -13.64 -4.46
C ILE A 91 0.28 -13.22 -4.76
N CYS A 92 0.45 -12.19 -5.59
CA CYS A 92 1.77 -11.77 -6.05
C CYS A 92 2.54 -10.96 -4.99
N GLY A 93 1.85 -10.07 -4.28
CA GLY A 93 2.48 -9.22 -3.25
C GLY A 93 2.86 -9.98 -1.99
N SER A 94 2.16 -11.08 -1.68
CA SER A 94 2.45 -11.93 -0.52
C SER A 94 3.10 -13.28 -0.89
N HIS A 95 3.36 -13.53 -2.16
CA HIS A 95 3.86 -14.82 -2.69
C HIS A 95 3.02 -16.04 -2.24
N LEU A 96 1.69 -15.91 -2.26
CA LEU A 96 0.75 -16.97 -1.90
C LEU A 96 0.27 -17.74 -3.15
N TYR A 97 1.13 -18.55 -3.73
CA TYR A 97 0.81 -19.31 -4.96
C TYR A 97 0.25 -20.69 -4.69
N GLU A 98 0.24 -21.17 -3.45
CA GLU A 98 -0.10 -22.53 -3.11
C GLU A 98 -1.60 -22.75 -3.09
N ARG A 99 -1.94 -23.99 -3.44
CA ARG A 99 -3.27 -24.57 -3.29
C ARG A 99 -3.21 -25.75 -2.33
N GLU A 100 -4.28 -26.01 -1.59
CA GLU A 100 -4.36 -27.25 -0.83
C GLU A 100 -4.42 -28.48 -1.77
N ALA A 101 -3.84 -29.58 -1.32
CA ALA A 101 -3.91 -30.82 -2.09
C ALA A 101 -5.36 -31.25 -2.32
N GLY A 102 -5.71 -31.52 -3.57
CA GLY A 102 -7.09 -31.89 -3.94
C GLY A 102 -8.10 -30.74 -4.00
N GLU A 103 -7.68 -29.49 -3.80
CA GLU A 103 -8.57 -28.33 -3.87
C GLU A 103 -9.11 -28.12 -5.29
N LYS A 104 -10.45 -28.16 -5.42
CA LYS A 104 -11.14 -28.00 -6.72
C LYS A 104 -11.25 -26.54 -7.10
N LEU A 105 -10.85 -26.20 -8.34
CA LEU A 105 -10.99 -24.87 -8.93
C LEU A 105 -12.43 -24.67 -9.43
N GLN A 106 -13.28 -24.11 -8.60
CA GLN A 106 -14.73 -24.01 -8.87
C GLN A 106 -15.06 -22.89 -9.85
N THR A 107 -14.37 -21.73 -9.75
CA THR A 107 -14.64 -20.58 -10.61
C THR A 107 -13.85 -20.63 -11.92
N ALA A 108 -14.36 -19.97 -12.96
CA ALA A 108 -13.65 -19.85 -14.23
C ALA A 108 -12.32 -19.10 -14.06
N LEU A 109 -12.32 -18.03 -13.25
CA LEU A 109 -11.13 -17.25 -12.97
C LEU A 109 -10.07 -18.09 -12.23
N ALA A 110 -10.45 -18.91 -11.25
CA ALA A 110 -9.51 -19.81 -10.57
C ALA A 110 -8.83 -20.79 -11.54
N ARG A 111 -9.57 -21.34 -12.50
CA ARG A 111 -9.00 -22.22 -13.54
C ARG A 111 -8.03 -21.49 -14.46
N LYS A 112 -8.29 -20.24 -14.80
CA LYS A 112 -7.38 -19.42 -15.60
C LYS A 112 -6.10 -19.06 -14.83
N LEU A 113 -6.21 -18.70 -13.55
CA LEU A 113 -5.07 -18.33 -12.72
C LEU A 113 -4.17 -19.54 -12.37
N PHE A 114 -4.75 -20.72 -12.22
CA PHE A 114 -4.04 -21.94 -11.82
C PHE A 114 -4.23 -23.06 -12.88
N PRO A 115 -3.70 -22.89 -14.12
CA PRO A 115 -3.96 -23.82 -15.22
C PRO A 115 -3.28 -25.17 -15.07
N GLY A 116 -2.31 -25.30 -14.15
CA GLY A 116 -1.49 -26.50 -13.97
C GLY A 116 -1.27 -26.89 -12.52
N LYS A 117 -0.32 -27.80 -12.30
CA LYS A 117 0.11 -28.24 -10.96
C LYS A 117 1.19 -27.32 -10.36
N ASN A 118 1.99 -26.70 -11.21
CA ASN A 118 3.07 -25.81 -10.79
C ASN A 118 2.52 -24.46 -10.36
N PHE A 119 3.31 -23.73 -9.55
CA PHE A 119 3.01 -22.34 -9.21
C PHE A 119 2.91 -21.50 -10.48
N PRO A 120 1.86 -20.68 -10.60
CA PRO A 120 1.78 -19.72 -11.69
C PRO A 120 2.84 -18.64 -11.53
N THR A 121 3.32 -18.08 -12.62
CA THR A 121 4.23 -16.94 -12.55
C THR A 121 3.50 -15.66 -12.13
N PRO A 122 4.15 -14.72 -11.44
CA PRO A 122 3.54 -13.43 -11.11
C PRO A 122 2.98 -12.70 -12.34
N LEU A 123 3.71 -12.72 -13.46
CA LEU A 123 3.26 -12.10 -14.70
C LEU A 123 1.96 -12.73 -15.24
N HIS A 124 1.85 -14.07 -15.19
CA HIS A 124 0.62 -14.76 -15.60
C HIS A 124 -0.58 -14.33 -14.74
N ILE A 125 -0.41 -14.27 -13.41
CA ILE A 125 -1.47 -13.82 -12.49
C ILE A 125 -1.89 -12.38 -12.82
N LYS A 126 -0.92 -11.45 -12.84
CA LYS A 126 -1.18 -10.02 -13.07
C LYS A 126 -1.90 -9.79 -14.40
N LYS A 127 -1.39 -10.40 -15.48
CA LYS A 127 -2.00 -10.30 -16.80
C LYS A 127 -3.40 -10.90 -16.85
N THR A 128 -3.62 -12.10 -16.31
CA THR A 128 -4.93 -12.76 -16.32
C THR A 128 -5.98 -11.93 -15.58
N LEU A 129 -5.62 -11.33 -14.44
CA LEU A 129 -6.53 -10.49 -13.67
C LEU A 129 -6.87 -9.20 -14.42
N GLU A 130 -5.91 -8.60 -15.10
CA GLU A 130 -6.11 -7.40 -15.92
C GLU A 130 -6.98 -7.69 -17.15
N ASP A 131 -6.69 -8.77 -17.87
CA ASP A 131 -7.49 -9.23 -19.02
C ASP A 131 -8.95 -9.46 -18.60
N GLU A 132 -9.21 -10.10 -17.44
CA GLU A 132 -10.57 -10.30 -16.94
C GLU A 132 -11.33 -9.00 -16.65
N LEU A 133 -10.68 -7.97 -16.14
CA LEU A 133 -11.31 -6.66 -15.96
C LEU A 133 -11.63 -6.00 -17.30
N ILE A 134 -10.70 -6.04 -18.25
CA ILE A 134 -10.85 -5.45 -19.58
C ILE A 134 -11.97 -6.16 -20.35
N ASP A 135 -11.95 -7.49 -20.42
CA ASP A 135 -12.91 -8.31 -21.15
C ASP A 135 -14.35 -8.14 -20.64
N ASN A 136 -14.50 -7.78 -19.36
CA ASN A 136 -15.81 -7.53 -18.74
C ASN A 136 -16.15 -6.05 -18.58
N ASN A 137 -15.43 -5.15 -19.24
CA ASN A 137 -15.65 -3.70 -19.22
C ASN A 137 -15.66 -3.07 -17.80
N VAL A 138 -14.90 -3.63 -16.87
CA VAL A 138 -14.70 -3.06 -15.55
C VAL A 138 -13.73 -1.88 -15.67
N GLN A 139 -14.11 -0.70 -15.19
CA GLN A 139 -13.18 0.42 -15.08
C GLN A 139 -12.26 0.21 -13.89
N PHE A 140 -10.98 0.53 -14.02
CA PHE A 140 -10.05 0.39 -12.89
C PHE A 140 -8.87 1.35 -12.93
N LEU A 141 -8.27 1.58 -11.76
CA LEU A 141 -7.04 2.34 -11.59
C LEU A 141 -6.07 1.62 -10.65
N TYR A 142 -4.82 1.62 -11.05
CA TYR A 142 -3.67 1.26 -10.21
C TYR A 142 -3.19 2.44 -9.37
N SER A 143 -2.35 2.18 -8.37
CA SER A 143 -1.67 3.19 -7.55
C SER A 143 -2.63 4.29 -7.09
N SER A 144 -3.85 3.91 -6.73
CA SER A 144 -4.94 4.80 -6.33
C SER A 144 -5.48 4.36 -4.97
N TYR A 145 -5.41 5.26 -4.02
CA TYR A 145 -5.77 5.01 -2.62
C TYR A 145 -7.15 5.59 -2.33
N VAL A 146 -8.03 4.85 -1.69
CA VAL A 146 -9.27 5.42 -1.16
C VAL A 146 -8.95 6.20 0.10
N THR A 147 -9.05 7.51 0.05
CA THR A 147 -8.69 8.41 1.17
C THR A 147 -9.88 9.00 1.90
N ASN A 148 -11.03 9.10 1.23
CA ASN A 148 -12.27 9.59 1.81
C ASN A 148 -13.46 8.87 1.16
N VAL A 149 -14.63 9.04 1.74
CA VAL A 149 -15.90 8.51 1.23
C VAL A 149 -16.90 9.63 0.98
N LEU A 150 -17.79 9.40 0.03
CA LEU A 150 -18.92 10.27 -0.23
C LEU A 150 -20.15 9.74 0.49
N THR A 151 -20.94 10.64 1.05
CA THR A 151 -22.25 10.33 1.60
C THR A 151 -23.33 11.21 0.97
N ASP A 152 -24.54 10.65 0.84
CA ASP A 152 -25.73 11.41 0.48
C ASP A 152 -26.22 12.26 1.67
N PRO A 153 -27.24 13.13 1.50
CA PRO A 153 -27.80 13.93 2.59
C PRO A 153 -28.38 13.10 3.77
N SER A 154 -28.69 11.83 3.55
CA SER A 154 -29.15 10.90 4.61
C SER A 154 -28.00 10.18 5.33
N GLY A 155 -26.76 10.43 4.92
CA GLY A 155 -25.55 9.80 5.47
C GLY A 155 -25.23 8.42 4.88
N LYS A 156 -25.95 7.95 3.85
CA LYS A 156 -25.67 6.67 3.18
C LYS A 156 -24.48 6.83 2.23
N PRO A 157 -23.70 5.75 2.01
CA PRO A 157 -22.62 5.75 1.03
C PRO A 157 -23.10 6.20 -0.36
N ALA A 158 -22.36 7.10 -0.98
CA ALA A 158 -22.62 7.66 -2.29
C ALA A 158 -21.40 7.62 -3.22
N GLY A 159 -20.28 7.09 -2.75
CA GLY A 159 -19.04 6.95 -3.51
C GLY A 159 -17.78 7.00 -2.66
N VAL A 160 -16.65 7.13 -3.34
CA VAL A 160 -15.32 7.23 -2.73
C VAL A 160 -14.56 8.42 -3.31
N VAL A 161 -13.59 8.93 -2.56
CA VAL A 161 -12.53 9.80 -3.06
C VAL A 161 -11.25 9.00 -3.09
N ILE A 162 -10.57 9.04 -4.22
CA ILE A 162 -9.28 8.42 -4.41
C ILE A 162 -8.18 9.47 -4.53
N ALA A 163 -6.99 9.14 -4.08
CA ALA A 163 -5.77 9.90 -4.30
C ALA A 163 -4.78 9.08 -5.11
N ASN A 164 -4.16 9.72 -6.09
CA ASN A 164 -3.10 9.17 -6.92
C ASN A 164 -2.17 10.30 -7.40
N ARG A 165 -1.26 10.03 -8.34
CA ARG A 165 -0.32 11.03 -8.87
C ARG A 165 -0.97 12.24 -9.54
N SER A 166 -2.25 12.15 -9.91
CA SER A 166 -3.03 13.28 -10.46
C SER A 166 -3.80 14.05 -9.38
N GLY A 167 -3.60 13.71 -8.10
CA GLY A 167 -4.31 14.31 -6.98
C GLY A 167 -5.59 13.58 -6.62
N ARG A 168 -6.50 14.27 -5.92
CA ARG A 168 -7.76 13.67 -5.47
C ARG A 168 -8.86 13.73 -6.53
N GLN A 169 -9.62 12.64 -6.63
CA GLN A 169 -10.72 12.46 -7.59
C GLN A 169 -11.85 11.67 -6.94
N ALA A 170 -13.08 11.93 -7.33
CA ALA A 170 -14.26 11.27 -6.79
C ALA A 170 -14.89 10.28 -7.79
N ILE A 171 -15.39 9.16 -7.27
CA ILE A 171 -16.18 8.17 -8.00
C ILE A 171 -17.51 8.04 -7.26
N ARG A 172 -18.64 8.35 -7.92
CA ARG A 172 -19.97 8.19 -7.36
C ARG A 172 -20.50 6.80 -7.61
N CYS A 173 -21.20 6.21 -6.63
CA CYS A 173 -21.75 4.86 -6.76
C CYS A 173 -22.99 4.65 -5.87
N LYS A 174 -23.70 3.53 -6.10
CA LYS A 174 -24.83 3.06 -5.28
C LYS A 174 -24.36 2.27 -4.05
N ALA A 175 -23.22 1.56 -4.20
CA ALA A 175 -22.71 0.64 -3.19
C ALA A 175 -21.19 0.48 -3.27
N ILE A 176 -20.60 -0.03 -2.18
CA ILE A 176 -19.18 -0.25 -2.05
C ILE A 176 -18.93 -1.67 -1.54
N ILE A 177 -18.03 -2.39 -2.22
CA ILE A 177 -17.36 -3.57 -1.67
C ILE A 177 -15.97 -3.12 -1.20
N ASP A 178 -15.76 -3.13 0.11
CA ASP A 178 -14.46 -2.90 0.73
C ASP A 178 -13.69 -4.22 0.75
N ALA A 179 -12.79 -4.39 -0.21
CA ALA A 179 -11.89 -5.54 -0.31
C ALA A 179 -10.46 -5.20 0.15
N THR A 180 -10.29 -4.06 0.84
CA THR A 180 -9.02 -3.69 1.46
C THR A 180 -8.69 -4.63 2.62
N HIS A 181 -7.40 -4.76 2.95
CA HIS A 181 -6.96 -5.72 3.96
C HIS A 181 -7.51 -5.41 5.35
N ASN A 182 -7.52 -4.14 5.75
CA ASN A 182 -7.96 -3.69 7.08
C ASN A 182 -9.36 -3.06 7.10
N ALA A 183 -10.16 -3.26 6.05
CA ALA A 183 -11.49 -2.66 5.91
C ALA A 183 -11.44 -1.12 6.09
N SER A 184 -10.47 -0.46 5.44
CA SER A 184 -10.23 0.97 5.59
C SER A 184 -11.40 1.82 5.12
N VAL A 185 -12.10 1.43 4.05
CA VAL A 185 -13.28 2.14 3.56
C VAL A 185 -14.44 2.04 4.54
N ALA A 186 -14.63 0.87 5.16
CA ALA A 186 -15.61 0.71 6.24
C ALA A 186 -15.28 1.59 7.44
N GLY A 187 -13.99 1.72 7.79
CA GLY A 187 -13.52 2.66 8.81
C GLY A 187 -13.84 4.11 8.48
N LEU A 188 -13.56 4.56 7.26
CA LEU A 188 -13.88 5.91 6.77
C LEU A 188 -15.38 6.21 6.79
N LEU A 189 -16.23 5.21 6.56
CA LEU A 189 -17.68 5.32 6.68
C LEU A 189 -18.20 5.31 8.11
N GLY A 190 -17.36 4.96 9.10
CA GLY A 190 -17.75 4.83 10.50
C GLY A 190 -18.54 3.56 10.76
N ALA A 191 -18.21 2.46 10.09
CA ALA A 191 -18.78 1.16 10.36
C ALA A 191 -18.43 0.71 11.80
N GLU A 192 -19.42 0.17 12.50
CA GLU A 192 -19.19 -0.42 13.83
C GLU A 192 -18.17 -1.55 13.71
N ARG A 193 -17.18 -1.56 14.60
CA ARG A 193 -16.13 -2.57 14.62
C ARG A 193 -15.77 -3.01 16.02
N LYS A 194 -15.28 -4.23 16.16
CA LYS A 194 -14.59 -4.66 17.36
C LYS A 194 -13.28 -3.87 17.46
N PRO A 195 -12.95 -3.36 18.66
CA PRO A 195 -11.75 -2.56 18.85
C PRO A 195 -10.49 -3.39 18.55
N PHE A 196 -9.44 -2.73 18.10
CA PHE A 196 -8.11 -3.31 18.03
C PHE A 196 -7.63 -3.67 19.45
N ILE A 197 -6.99 -4.84 19.57
CA ILE A 197 -6.36 -5.28 20.82
C ILE A 197 -4.88 -5.42 20.55
N ALA A 198 -4.07 -4.54 21.18
CA ALA A 198 -2.61 -4.61 21.11
C ALA A 198 -2.07 -5.96 21.59
N GLY A 199 -0.93 -6.36 21.10
CA GLY A 199 -0.25 -7.58 21.51
C GLY A 199 0.28 -8.39 20.34
N SER A 200 0.72 -9.63 20.61
CA SER A 200 1.32 -10.50 19.62
C SER A 200 0.37 -10.78 18.45
N GLN A 201 0.87 -10.58 17.24
CA GLN A 201 0.20 -10.84 15.97
C GLN A 201 1.07 -11.77 15.14
N GLU A 202 0.43 -12.74 14.48
CA GLU A 202 1.11 -13.60 13.51
C GLU A 202 1.24 -12.87 12.16
N PHE A 203 2.45 -12.96 11.58
CA PHE A 203 2.76 -12.45 10.26
C PHE A 203 3.47 -13.53 9.45
N CYS A 204 3.12 -13.65 8.16
CA CYS A 204 3.86 -14.45 7.21
C CYS A 204 4.57 -13.55 6.20
N TYR A 205 5.79 -13.95 5.84
CA TYR A 205 6.62 -13.28 4.85
C TYR A 205 7.40 -14.30 4.04
N THR A 206 7.41 -14.15 2.73
CA THR A 206 8.02 -15.11 1.82
C THR A 206 9.23 -14.50 1.13
N VAL A 207 10.32 -15.26 1.04
CA VAL A 207 11.58 -14.87 0.38
C VAL A 207 11.94 -15.91 -0.67
N VAL A 208 12.44 -15.45 -1.80
CA VAL A 208 12.86 -16.28 -2.95
C VAL A 208 14.38 -16.22 -3.09
N GLY A 209 15.04 -17.37 -3.13
CA GLY A 209 16.47 -17.51 -3.40
C GLY A 209 17.35 -17.64 -2.17
N ASN A 210 16.78 -17.73 -0.96
CA ASN A 210 17.53 -17.97 0.26
C ASN A 210 17.32 -19.37 0.83
N THR A 211 18.17 -19.74 1.78
CA THR A 211 17.94 -20.88 2.69
C THR A 211 17.20 -20.42 3.94
N PRO A 212 16.39 -21.29 4.57
CA PRO A 212 15.73 -20.97 5.83
C PRO A 212 16.70 -20.48 6.91
N LYS A 213 16.32 -19.41 7.61
CA LYS A 213 17.08 -18.79 8.70
C LYS A 213 16.38 -18.96 10.02
N GLU A 214 17.16 -18.95 11.09
CA GLU A 214 16.68 -18.93 12.46
C GLU A 214 16.90 -17.55 13.08
N ALA A 215 15.92 -17.05 13.80
CA ALA A 215 15.99 -15.86 14.65
C ALA A 215 14.95 -15.97 15.77
N PRO A 216 15.14 -15.29 16.92
CA PRO A 216 14.24 -15.43 18.06
C PRO A 216 12.76 -15.15 17.77
N GLU A 217 12.48 -14.26 16.82
CA GLU A 217 11.11 -13.88 16.45
C GLU A 217 10.49 -14.79 15.37
N ILE A 218 11.29 -15.66 14.75
CA ILE A 218 10.85 -16.61 13.73
C ILE A 218 10.35 -17.87 14.43
N ILE A 219 9.05 -18.14 14.35
CA ILE A 219 8.48 -19.38 14.90
C ILE A 219 8.50 -20.54 13.92
N GLN A 220 8.53 -20.24 12.62
CA GLN A 220 8.64 -21.25 11.57
C GLN A 220 9.34 -20.64 10.34
N ALA A 221 10.28 -21.38 9.77
CA ALA A 221 10.86 -21.14 8.46
C ALA A 221 10.71 -22.42 7.64
N GLU A 222 9.90 -22.36 6.59
CA GLU A 222 9.53 -23.50 5.76
C GLU A 222 9.94 -23.27 4.32
N GLU A 223 10.73 -24.19 3.76
CA GLU A 223 10.95 -24.22 2.31
C GLU A 223 9.73 -24.81 1.62
N LEU A 224 9.15 -24.06 0.69
CA LEU A 224 7.95 -24.49 -0.03
C LEU A 224 8.29 -25.60 -1.02
N SER A 225 7.30 -26.47 -1.27
CA SER A 225 7.47 -27.67 -2.11
C SER A 225 7.80 -27.39 -3.59
N GLN A 226 7.66 -26.14 -4.04
CA GLN A 226 7.92 -25.76 -5.42
C GLN A 226 8.75 -24.48 -5.49
N PRO A 227 9.82 -24.47 -6.32
CA PRO A 227 10.62 -23.28 -6.56
C PRO A 227 9.90 -22.29 -7.46
N ILE A 228 10.33 -21.03 -7.40
CA ILE A 228 9.92 -19.98 -8.35
C ILE A 228 10.99 -19.86 -9.44
N LYS A 229 10.54 -19.76 -10.68
CA LYS A 229 11.41 -19.51 -11.84
C LYS A 229 11.53 -18.00 -12.09
N VAL A 230 12.78 -17.53 -12.18
CA VAL A 230 13.14 -16.17 -12.61
C VAL A 230 14.09 -16.31 -13.81
N GLY A 231 13.58 -16.00 -15.00
CA GLY A 231 14.25 -16.35 -16.25
C GLY A 231 14.39 -17.86 -16.42
N GLU A 232 15.60 -18.34 -16.68
CA GLU A 232 15.89 -19.77 -16.83
C GLU A 232 16.25 -20.48 -15.51
N LYS A 233 16.44 -19.73 -14.43
CA LYS A 233 16.85 -20.26 -13.12
C LYS A 233 15.66 -20.53 -12.24
N SER A 234 15.76 -21.59 -11.44
CA SER A 234 14.81 -21.93 -10.37
C SER A 234 15.41 -21.60 -9.02
N TYR A 235 14.63 -20.95 -8.17
CA TYR A 235 15.07 -20.51 -6.84
C TYR A 235 14.17 -21.12 -5.77
N PRO A 236 14.73 -21.60 -4.65
CA PRO A 236 13.96 -22.06 -3.50
C PRO A 236 13.11 -20.91 -2.95
N VAL A 237 12.03 -21.26 -2.31
CA VAL A 237 11.09 -20.29 -1.71
C VAL A 237 10.95 -20.62 -0.23
N THR A 238 11.29 -19.70 0.63
CA THR A 238 11.16 -19.87 2.07
C THR A 238 10.03 -18.98 2.59
N ARG A 239 9.06 -19.57 3.27
CA ARG A 239 8.04 -18.86 4.04
C ARG A 239 8.44 -18.80 5.50
N TYR A 240 8.44 -17.60 6.04
CA TYR A 240 8.68 -17.32 7.44
C TYR A 240 7.36 -16.97 8.13
N THR A 241 7.15 -17.50 9.32
CA THR A 241 6.07 -17.12 10.23
C THR A 241 6.68 -16.48 11.47
N PHE A 242 6.15 -15.31 11.83
CA PHE A 242 6.60 -14.51 12.97
C PHE A 242 5.47 -14.30 13.96
N HIS A 243 5.79 -14.23 15.25
CA HIS A 243 4.92 -13.62 16.25
C HIS A 243 5.58 -12.33 16.77
N LEU A 244 5.05 -11.20 16.35
CA LEU A 244 5.57 -9.89 16.72
C LEU A 244 4.49 -9.03 17.38
N PRO A 245 4.86 -8.18 18.36
CA PRO A 245 3.92 -7.27 18.99
C PRO A 245 3.50 -6.18 17.99
N LEU A 246 2.19 -6.01 17.82
CA LEU A 246 1.62 -4.87 17.13
C LEU A 246 1.03 -3.93 18.19
N LYS A 247 1.56 -2.70 18.29
CA LYS A 247 1.23 -1.74 19.36
C LYS A 247 -0.18 -1.19 19.21
N ASP A 248 -0.53 -0.84 17.98
CA ASP A 248 -1.81 -0.27 17.59
C ASP A 248 -2.14 -0.64 16.13
N ASP A 249 -3.28 -0.22 15.61
CA ASP A 249 -3.72 -0.46 14.23
C ASP A 249 -3.24 0.62 13.24
N SER A 250 -2.25 1.44 13.63
CA SER A 250 -1.67 2.45 12.75
C SER A 250 -0.74 1.85 11.69
N TYR A 251 -0.63 2.56 10.58
CA TYR A 251 0.33 2.20 9.54
C TYR A 251 1.79 2.27 10.02
N ALA A 252 2.09 3.21 10.92
CA ALA A 252 3.41 3.35 11.52
C ALA A 252 3.84 2.09 12.27
N SER A 253 2.95 1.52 13.09
CA SER A 253 3.21 0.28 13.83
C SER A 253 3.44 -0.91 12.90
N LEU A 254 2.66 -1.02 11.81
CA LEU A 254 2.86 -2.08 10.83
C LEU A 254 4.18 -1.90 10.07
N ALA A 255 4.53 -0.69 9.68
CA ALA A 255 5.77 -0.39 8.99
C ALA A 255 7.01 -0.73 9.85
N GLU A 256 6.96 -0.50 11.18
CA GLU A 256 8.03 -0.95 12.09
C GLU A 256 8.17 -2.48 12.08
N VAL A 257 7.06 -3.22 12.17
CA VAL A 257 7.05 -4.69 12.09
C VAL A 257 7.62 -5.17 10.75
N GLU A 258 7.25 -4.54 9.65
CA GLU A 258 7.75 -4.88 8.32
C GLU A 258 9.29 -4.76 8.27
N GLN A 259 9.87 -3.69 8.82
CA GLN A 259 11.33 -3.52 8.81
C GLN A 259 12.04 -4.57 9.70
N ILE A 260 11.44 -4.98 10.80
CA ILE A 260 11.97 -6.07 11.64
C ILE A 260 12.00 -7.37 10.84
N ILE A 261 10.91 -7.74 10.18
CA ILE A 261 10.77 -8.96 9.39
C ILE A 261 11.79 -8.97 8.25
N ARG A 262 11.90 -7.88 7.48
CA ARG A 262 12.88 -7.74 6.40
C ARG A 262 14.33 -7.88 6.91
N ASN A 263 14.65 -7.33 8.09
CA ASN A 263 15.97 -7.48 8.70
C ASN A 263 16.29 -8.93 9.06
N ARG A 264 15.32 -9.69 9.53
CA ARG A 264 15.51 -11.09 9.96
C ARG A 264 15.59 -12.07 8.80
N THR A 265 14.98 -11.76 7.68
CA THR A 265 14.84 -12.70 6.55
C THR A 265 15.80 -12.43 5.40
N TRP A 266 16.33 -11.21 5.28
CA TRP A 266 17.19 -10.86 4.15
C TRP A 266 18.45 -11.75 4.04
N ASP A 267 18.77 -12.12 2.82
CA ASP A 267 19.94 -12.90 2.47
C ASP A 267 20.60 -12.37 1.20
N ILE A 268 21.92 -12.60 1.06
CA ILE A 268 22.69 -12.14 -0.10
C ILE A 268 22.30 -12.87 -1.40
N ASP A 269 21.78 -14.08 -1.29
CA ASP A 269 21.28 -14.86 -2.42
C ASP A 269 19.82 -14.59 -2.76
N GLN A 270 19.12 -13.81 -1.94
CA GLN A 270 17.75 -13.41 -2.18
C GLN A 270 17.62 -12.69 -3.54
N VAL A 271 16.65 -13.10 -4.33
CA VAL A 271 16.35 -12.48 -5.64
C VAL A 271 15.00 -11.77 -5.65
N ASP A 272 14.10 -12.15 -4.73
CA ASP A 272 12.78 -11.53 -4.56
C ASP A 272 12.25 -11.78 -3.14
N SER A 273 11.23 -11.03 -2.74
CA SER A 273 10.52 -11.23 -1.48
C SER A 273 9.13 -10.62 -1.53
N SER A 274 8.27 -10.98 -0.59
CA SER A 274 6.94 -10.37 -0.47
C SER A 274 7.04 -8.84 -0.42
N ASP A 275 6.20 -8.17 -1.21
CA ASP A 275 5.95 -6.74 -1.06
C ASP A 275 5.15 -6.48 0.23
N LEU A 276 4.18 -7.35 0.52
CA LEU A 276 3.23 -7.19 1.61
C LEU A 276 3.38 -8.28 2.67
N LEU A 277 3.23 -7.90 3.92
CA LEU A 277 3.03 -8.85 5.02
C LEU A 277 1.65 -9.52 4.88
N TRP A 278 1.61 -10.83 4.98
CA TRP A 278 0.34 -11.54 5.10
C TRP A 278 0.02 -11.76 6.59
N TYR A 279 -1.17 -11.37 7.02
CA TYR A 279 -1.66 -11.57 8.38
C TYR A 279 -3.19 -11.49 8.42
N ILE A 280 -3.79 -11.93 9.53
CA ILE A 280 -5.23 -11.80 9.74
C ILE A 280 -5.47 -10.79 10.84
N PRO A 281 -6.02 -9.60 10.54
CA PRO A 281 -6.32 -8.58 11.54
C PRO A 281 -7.21 -9.13 12.65
N LYS A 282 -6.96 -8.74 13.90
CA LYS A 282 -7.80 -9.18 15.04
C LYS A 282 -9.15 -8.47 15.08
N GLN A 283 -9.20 -7.22 14.60
CA GLN A 283 -10.43 -6.44 14.52
C GLN A 283 -11.35 -6.96 13.40
N THR A 284 -12.65 -6.83 13.64
CA THR A 284 -13.68 -7.16 12.65
C THR A 284 -14.71 -6.06 12.55
N ILE A 285 -15.27 -5.87 11.35
CA ILE A 285 -16.43 -4.99 11.15
C ILE A 285 -17.69 -5.75 11.56
N ASN A 286 -18.51 -5.15 12.40
CA ASN A 286 -19.78 -5.75 12.81
C ASN A 286 -20.71 -5.91 11.60
N SER A 287 -21.23 -7.10 11.41
CA SER A 287 -22.08 -7.47 10.26
C SER A 287 -23.56 -7.58 10.62
N GLU A 288 -24.43 -7.63 9.62
CA GLU A 288 -25.86 -7.89 9.82
C GLU A 288 -26.09 -9.22 10.55
N LYS A 289 -25.25 -10.21 10.29
CA LYS A 289 -25.32 -11.52 10.96
C LYS A 289 -23.95 -12.15 11.04
N ALA A 290 -23.31 -12.05 12.21
CA ALA A 290 -22.04 -12.70 12.50
C ALA A 290 -22.10 -14.21 12.22
N TYR A 291 -21.05 -14.74 11.64
CA TYR A 291 -20.94 -16.18 11.44
C TYR A 291 -20.03 -16.80 12.51
N ASN A 292 -20.61 -17.63 13.35
CA ASN A 292 -19.91 -18.33 14.44
C ASN A 292 -19.89 -19.86 14.25
N GLY A 293 -20.12 -20.33 13.01
CA GLY A 293 -20.15 -21.74 12.69
C GLY A 293 -18.78 -22.41 12.59
N ASN A 294 -18.77 -23.72 12.36
CA ASN A 294 -17.54 -24.51 12.25
C ASN A 294 -16.61 -23.96 11.15
N PRO A 295 -15.31 -23.73 11.45
CA PRO A 295 -14.34 -23.18 10.52
C PRO A 295 -14.05 -24.05 9.27
N VAL A 296 -14.56 -25.27 9.22
CA VAL A 296 -14.27 -26.21 8.11
C VAL A 296 -15.00 -25.88 6.81
N SER A 297 -16.09 -25.10 6.82
CA SER A 297 -16.96 -24.96 5.63
C SER A 297 -17.07 -23.51 5.12
N TRP A 298 -16.00 -22.97 4.54
CA TRP A 298 -16.01 -21.65 3.89
C TRP A 298 -17.03 -21.53 2.73
N ARG A 299 -17.39 -22.66 2.08
CA ARG A 299 -18.39 -22.70 0.99
C ARG A 299 -19.82 -22.37 1.42
N LYS A 300 -20.10 -22.40 2.71
CA LYS A 300 -21.44 -22.14 3.29
C LYS A 300 -21.53 -20.81 4.05
N LEU A 301 -20.56 -19.92 3.84
CA LEU A 301 -20.57 -18.62 4.48
C LEU A 301 -21.76 -17.78 4.00
N PRO A 302 -22.63 -17.32 4.89
CA PRO A 302 -23.72 -16.44 4.53
C PRO A 302 -23.18 -15.05 4.17
N MET A 303 -23.66 -14.46 3.07
CA MET A 303 -23.22 -13.13 2.64
C MET A 303 -23.54 -12.03 3.65
N GLN A 304 -24.48 -12.25 4.56
CA GLN A 304 -24.79 -11.34 5.67
C GLN A 304 -23.62 -11.16 6.66
N ALA A 305 -22.69 -12.12 6.74
CA ALA A 305 -21.47 -11.99 7.57
C ALA A 305 -20.45 -10.98 7.01
N PHE A 306 -20.63 -10.59 5.77
CA PHE A 306 -19.81 -9.60 5.08
C PHE A 306 -20.50 -8.24 4.94
N LYS A 307 -21.81 -8.14 5.17
CA LYS A 307 -22.57 -6.91 5.04
C LYS A 307 -22.54 -6.12 6.34
N SER A 308 -22.15 -4.85 6.28
CA SER A 308 -22.07 -3.99 7.46
C SER A 308 -23.42 -3.86 8.15
N LYS A 309 -23.41 -3.93 9.50
CA LYS A 309 -24.60 -3.82 10.34
C LYS A 309 -25.24 -2.44 10.31
N ASN A 310 -24.41 -1.40 10.39
CA ASN A 310 -24.86 -0.01 10.55
C ASN A 310 -24.68 0.87 9.31
N ILE A 311 -23.96 0.40 8.29
CA ILE A 311 -23.75 1.15 7.05
C ILE A 311 -24.47 0.45 5.90
N ALA A 312 -25.48 1.09 5.35
CA ALA A 312 -26.22 0.57 4.20
C ALA A 312 -25.32 0.46 2.97
N ASN A 313 -25.56 -0.53 2.11
CA ASN A 313 -24.87 -0.71 0.84
C ASN A 313 -23.33 -0.80 0.95
N LEU A 314 -22.84 -1.32 2.09
CA LEU A 314 -21.43 -1.60 2.34
C LEU A 314 -21.23 -3.09 2.65
N TRP A 315 -20.31 -3.72 1.94
CA TRP A 315 -19.84 -5.10 2.18
C TRP A 315 -18.33 -5.11 2.39
N VAL A 316 -17.86 -5.95 3.34
CA VAL A 316 -16.44 -6.10 3.68
C VAL A 316 -15.95 -7.43 3.15
N LEU A 317 -15.30 -7.43 1.99
CA LEU A 317 -14.74 -8.60 1.33
C LEU A 317 -13.25 -8.76 1.71
N GLY A 318 -13.01 -9.08 2.96
CA GLY A 318 -11.63 -9.16 3.46
C GLY A 318 -11.52 -9.90 4.79
N PRO A 319 -10.31 -9.97 5.35
CA PRO A 319 -10.08 -10.66 6.62
C PRO A 319 -10.78 -9.99 7.80
N CYS A 320 -11.24 -8.74 7.66
CA CYS A 320 -12.02 -8.04 8.69
C CYS A 320 -13.52 -8.36 8.67
N ALA A 321 -14.02 -9.27 7.83
CA ALA A 321 -15.39 -9.77 7.92
C ALA A 321 -15.66 -10.44 9.27
N GLU A 322 -16.92 -10.40 9.74
CA GLU A 322 -17.30 -10.95 11.05
C GLU A 322 -17.48 -12.48 11.02
N ILE A 323 -16.35 -13.15 10.85
CA ILE A 323 -16.21 -14.62 10.84
C ILE A 323 -15.08 -15.03 11.79
N PRO A 324 -15.03 -16.31 12.25
CA PRO A 324 -13.92 -16.82 13.07
C PRO A 324 -12.54 -16.56 12.40
N ARG A 325 -11.53 -16.18 13.19
CA ARG A 325 -10.21 -15.80 12.64
C ARG A 325 -9.52 -16.92 11.88
N GLU A 326 -9.64 -18.18 12.34
CA GLU A 326 -9.16 -19.36 11.61
C GLU A 326 -9.85 -19.54 10.25
N LEU A 327 -11.15 -19.24 10.19
CA LEU A 327 -11.89 -19.27 8.94
C LEU A 327 -11.49 -18.10 8.04
N ALA A 328 -11.24 -16.91 8.60
CA ALA A 328 -10.70 -15.78 7.86
C ALA A 328 -9.37 -16.15 7.18
N ALA A 329 -8.45 -16.80 7.90
CA ALA A 329 -7.18 -17.28 7.31
C ALA A 329 -7.42 -18.24 6.12
N LYS A 330 -8.37 -19.16 6.25
CA LYS A 330 -8.74 -20.10 5.17
C LYS A 330 -9.34 -19.39 3.95
N VAL A 331 -10.25 -18.42 4.17
CA VAL A 331 -10.93 -17.73 3.07
C VAL A 331 -10.07 -16.67 2.39
N MET A 332 -8.96 -16.27 3.00
CA MET A 332 -7.97 -15.37 2.37
C MET A 332 -6.98 -16.10 1.47
N ARG A 333 -6.99 -17.43 1.42
CA ARG A 333 -6.21 -18.19 0.44
C ARG A 333 -6.79 -18.00 -0.97
N PRO A 334 -5.98 -18.12 -2.03
CA PRO A 334 -6.39 -17.74 -3.38
C PRO A 334 -7.70 -18.37 -3.86
N VAL A 335 -7.85 -19.71 -3.75
CA VAL A 335 -9.02 -20.41 -4.30
C VAL A 335 -10.32 -20.09 -3.56
N PRO A 336 -10.38 -20.17 -2.21
CA PRO A 336 -11.55 -19.70 -1.46
C PRO A 336 -11.87 -18.22 -1.68
N ALA A 337 -10.84 -17.36 -1.73
CA ALA A 337 -10.99 -15.93 -1.92
C ALA A 337 -11.66 -15.58 -3.26
N LEU A 338 -11.26 -16.23 -4.34
CA LEU A 338 -11.88 -16.09 -5.66
C LEU A 338 -13.35 -16.51 -5.65
N PHE A 339 -13.67 -17.63 -5.01
CA PHE A 339 -15.06 -18.13 -4.94
C PHE A 339 -15.96 -17.17 -4.16
N ILE A 340 -15.50 -16.69 -2.98
CA ILE A 340 -16.28 -15.76 -2.15
C ILE A 340 -16.42 -14.42 -2.86
N GLY A 341 -15.37 -13.96 -3.54
CA GLY A 341 -15.41 -12.74 -4.35
C GLY A 341 -16.48 -12.82 -5.44
N GLU A 342 -16.51 -13.91 -6.23
CA GLU A 342 -17.51 -14.13 -7.28
C GLU A 342 -18.93 -14.13 -6.70
N MET A 343 -19.18 -14.91 -5.64
CA MET A 343 -20.48 -14.94 -4.96
C MET A 343 -20.91 -13.56 -4.43
N MET A 344 -19.97 -12.80 -3.88
CA MET A 344 -20.28 -11.47 -3.35
C MET A 344 -20.62 -10.50 -4.49
N GLY A 345 -19.83 -10.48 -5.56
CA GLY A 345 -20.08 -9.60 -6.70
C GLY A 345 -21.48 -9.79 -7.27
N GLU A 346 -21.88 -11.05 -7.53
CA GLU A 346 -23.22 -11.37 -7.99
C GLU A 346 -24.32 -10.98 -7.00
N THR A 347 -24.10 -11.25 -5.71
CA THR A 347 -25.10 -10.96 -4.67
C THR A 347 -25.33 -9.47 -4.55
N VAL A 348 -24.25 -8.68 -4.46
CA VAL A 348 -24.33 -7.22 -4.35
C VAL A 348 -24.97 -6.60 -5.57
N ALA A 349 -24.56 -7.01 -6.77
CA ALA A 349 -25.11 -6.50 -8.02
C ALA A 349 -26.64 -6.68 -8.11
N ARG A 350 -27.14 -7.86 -7.72
CA ARG A 350 -28.59 -8.12 -7.65
C ARG A 350 -29.30 -7.22 -6.62
N GLN A 351 -28.71 -7.02 -5.46
CA GLN A 351 -29.31 -6.22 -4.38
C GLN A 351 -29.39 -4.72 -4.70
N ILE A 352 -28.45 -4.19 -5.51
CA ILE A 352 -28.38 -2.77 -5.84
C ILE A 352 -29.01 -2.43 -7.19
N LYS A 353 -29.56 -3.40 -7.93
CA LYS A 353 -30.05 -3.23 -9.30
C LYS A 353 -31.00 -2.06 -9.43
N ASP A 354 -31.99 -1.96 -8.56
CA ASP A 354 -33.06 -0.96 -8.60
C ASP A 354 -32.76 0.29 -7.76
N ILE A 355 -31.57 0.37 -7.14
CA ILE A 355 -31.13 1.54 -6.39
C ILE A 355 -30.58 2.58 -7.38
N PRO A 356 -31.01 3.85 -7.35
CA PRO A 356 -30.41 4.89 -8.18
C PRO A 356 -29.03 5.31 -7.63
N VAL A 357 -28.16 5.80 -8.51
CA VAL A 357 -26.96 6.51 -8.07
C VAL A 357 -27.41 7.79 -7.34
N PRO A 358 -26.93 8.07 -6.11
CA PRO A 358 -27.34 9.25 -5.37
C PRO A 358 -27.10 10.53 -6.17
N ALA A 359 -28.13 11.36 -6.33
CA ALA A 359 -28.04 12.60 -7.10
C ALA A 359 -27.15 13.65 -6.42
N GLN A 360 -27.12 13.66 -5.09
CA GLN A 360 -26.27 14.53 -4.26
C GLN A 360 -25.31 13.69 -3.46
N ALA A 361 -24.06 14.14 -3.40
CA ALA A 361 -23.00 13.50 -2.64
C ALA A 361 -21.99 14.57 -2.18
N THR A 362 -21.54 14.44 -0.94
CA THR A 362 -20.50 15.28 -0.35
C THR A 362 -19.45 14.41 0.31
N VAL A 363 -18.22 14.91 0.43
CA VAL A 363 -17.17 14.21 1.17
C VAL A 363 -17.53 14.19 2.65
N ARG A 364 -17.53 12.99 3.23
CA ARG A 364 -17.69 12.82 4.68
C ARG A 364 -16.41 13.27 5.37
N GLN A 365 -16.52 14.26 6.25
CA GLN A 365 -15.40 14.78 7.01
C GLN A 365 -15.42 14.33 8.46
N LEU A 366 -14.25 14.18 9.05
CA LEU A 366 -14.10 13.96 10.49
C LEU A 366 -14.47 15.24 11.24
N LYS A 367 -15.38 15.13 12.20
CA LYS A 367 -15.80 16.23 13.10
C LYS A 367 -14.98 16.15 14.40
N VAL A 368 -13.75 16.60 14.35
CA VAL A 368 -12.83 16.62 15.48
C VAL A 368 -12.18 18.00 15.58
N ASN A 369 -11.68 18.33 16.77
CA ASN A 369 -10.86 19.53 16.94
C ASN A 369 -9.54 19.34 16.19
N ALA A 370 -9.19 20.31 15.37
CA ALA A 370 -7.98 20.28 14.55
C ALA A 370 -7.20 21.57 14.73
N SER A 371 -5.89 21.44 14.80
CA SER A 371 -4.96 22.56 14.84
C SER A 371 -4.71 23.07 13.41
N ASN A 372 -4.52 24.39 13.29
CA ASN A 372 -4.19 24.98 12.00
C ASN A 372 -2.67 25.04 11.82
N TYR A 373 -2.14 24.14 10.99
CA TYR A 373 -0.71 24.09 10.62
C TYR A 373 -0.44 24.62 9.21
N GLY A 374 -1.40 25.31 8.61
CA GLY A 374 -1.31 25.81 7.26
C GLY A 374 -2.42 25.31 6.34
N GLN A 375 -2.28 25.54 5.06
CA GLN A 375 -3.23 25.10 4.04
C GLN A 375 -2.70 23.88 3.31
N THR A 376 -3.58 22.95 3.02
CA THR A 376 -3.25 21.78 2.20
C THR A 376 -3.14 22.20 0.72
N GLY A 377 -1.91 22.22 0.20
CA GLY A 377 -1.65 22.33 -1.23
C GLY A 377 -1.66 20.94 -1.86
N GLU A 378 -2.54 20.72 -2.82
CA GLU A 378 -2.68 19.43 -3.52
C GLU A 378 -3.12 19.63 -4.97
N LEU A 379 -2.93 18.61 -5.79
CA LEU A 379 -3.48 18.57 -7.14
C LEU A 379 -4.96 18.13 -7.08
N LEU A 380 -5.81 18.81 -7.81
CA LEU A 380 -7.24 18.52 -7.95
C LEU A 380 -7.60 18.37 -9.43
N SER A 381 -6.73 17.74 -10.19
CA SER A 381 -6.94 17.44 -11.60
C SER A 381 -7.33 15.97 -11.78
N PRO A 382 -8.31 15.65 -12.63
CA PRO A 382 -8.61 14.27 -12.94
C PRO A 382 -7.46 13.65 -13.77
N LEU A 383 -7.25 12.34 -13.61
CA LEU A 383 -6.25 11.58 -14.38
C LEU A 383 -6.45 11.75 -15.89
N ARG A 384 -7.71 11.81 -16.32
CA ARG A 384 -8.13 12.12 -17.69
C ARG A 384 -9.16 13.22 -17.65
N PRO A 385 -8.78 14.49 -17.89
CA PRO A 385 -9.70 15.63 -17.80
C PRO A 385 -10.97 15.48 -18.65
N SER A 386 -10.90 14.78 -19.78
CA SER A 386 -12.05 14.48 -20.65
C SER A 386 -13.12 13.58 -20.00
N LEU A 387 -12.79 12.88 -18.92
CA LEU A 387 -13.73 12.03 -18.18
C LEU A 387 -14.39 12.77 -17.00
N GLN A 388 -14.03 14.03 -16.74
CA GLN A 388 -14.61 14.81 -15.65
C GLN A 388 -16.11 15.01 -15.85
N LYS A 389 -16.90 14.64 -14.83
CA LYS A 389 -18.37 14.72 -14.80
C LYS A 389 -18.90 15.76 -13.81
N GLY A 390 -18.13 16.80 -13.52
CA GLY A 390 -18.45 17.80 -12.52
C GLY A 390 -17.60 17.66 -11.25
N PHE A 391 -18.15 18.15 -10.14
CA PHE A 391 -17.45 18.18 -8.85
C PHE A 391 -18.37 17.74 -7.71
N VAL A 392 -17.76 17.26 -6.64
CA VAL A 392 -18.39 17.10 -5.33
C VAL A 392 -17.76 18.06 -4.33
N ASP A 393 -18.56 18.56 -3.41
CA ASP A 393 -18.06 19.43 -2.34
C ASP A 393 -17.36 18.58 -1.28
N SER A 394 -16.20 19.07 -0.87
CA SER A 394 -15.48 18.60 0.32
C SER A 394 -15.51 19.74 1.34
N PRO A 395 -16.39 19.70 2.35
CA PRO A 395 -16.38 20.67 3.44
C PRO A 395 -15.04 20.72 4.14
N ALA A 396 -14.78 21.79 4.88
CA ALA A 396 -13.64 21.84 5.78
C ALA A 396 -13.71 20.69 6.78
N GLY A 397 -12.56 20.11 7.10
CA GLY A 397 -12.44 18.93 7.94
C GLY A 397 -11.08 18.84 8.62
N ALA A 398 -10.69 17.63 8.94
CA ALA A 398 -9.45 17.34 9.64
C ALA A 398 -8.74 16.13 9.03
N LEU A 399 -7.40 16.20 8.99
CA LEU A 399 -6.51 15.12 8.64
C LEU A 399 -5.79 14.62 9.90
N PRO A 400 -5.69 13.32 10.15
CA PRO A 400 -4.90 12.81 11.28
C PRO A 400 -3.41 13.11 11.06
N VAL A 401 -2.72 13.50 12.13
CA VAL A 401 -1.26 13.63 12.15
C VAL A 401 -0.68 12.26 12.47
N LEU A 402 0.06 11.68 11.53
CA LEU A 402 0.61 10.33 11.67
C LEU A 402 1.99 10.30 12.34
N GLY A 403 2.63 11.45 12.51
CA GLY A 403 3.91 11.59 13.18
C GLY A 403 4.57 12.95 12.93
N SER A 404 5.63 13.23 13.70
CA SER A 404 6.42 14.46 13.65
C SER A 404 7.88 14.11 13.42
N TYR A 405 8.50 14.78 12.46
CA TYR A 405 9.87 14.53 12.01
C TYR A 405 10.58 15.85 11.70
N ASP A 406 11.91 15.86 11.87
CA ASP A 406 12.74 17.00 11.43
C ASP A 406 12.82 17.04 9.89
N VAL A 407 12.90 15.85 9.27
CA VAL A 407 12.98 15.70 7.81
C VAL A 407 12.04 14.59 7.35
N VAL A 408 11.17 14.91 6.39
CA VAL A 408 10.37 13.92 5.66
C VAL A 408 10.82 13.90 4.20
N VAL A 409 11.27 12.76 3.73
CA VAL A 409 11.66 12.55 2.33
C VAL A 409 10.50 11.87 1.61
N MET A 410 9.90 12.57 0.67
CA MET A 410 8.81 12.05 -0.15
C MET A 410 9.37 11.42 -1.43
N GLY A 411 9.31 10.11 -1.51
CA GLY A 411 9.87 9.27 -2.56
C GLY A 411 11.28 8.78 -2.24
N GLY A 412 11.43 7.47 -2.06
CA GLY A 412 12.69 6.77 -1.77
C GLY A 412 13.48 6.36 -3.01
N GLY A 413 13.32 7.07 -4.14
CA GLY A 413 14.09 6.81 -5.37
C GLY A 413 15.59 7.08 -5.19
N THR A 414 16.34 7.09 -6.29
CA THR A 414 17.82 7.26 -6.26
C THR A 414 18.27 8.47 -5.46
N ALA A 415 17.63 9.63 -5.64
CA ALA A 415 17.95 10.84 -4.89
C ALA A 415 17.37 10.81 -3.46
N GLY A 416 16.12 10.35 -3.30
CA GLY A 416 15.44 10.37 -2.02
C GLY A 416 16.05 9.40 -1.00
N ALA A 417 16.44 8.19 -1.39
CA ALA A 417 17.16 7.26 -0.52
C ALA A 417 18.44 7.90 0.02
N SER A 418 19.25 8.48 -0.88
CA SER A 418 20.49 9.17 -0.49
C SER A 418 20.25 10.39 0.42
N ALA A 419 19.18 11.17 0.16
CA ALA A 419 18.82 12.32 0.98
C ALA A 419 18.39 11.88 2.40
N GLY A 420 17.54 10.83 2.49
CA GLY A 420 17.10 10.29 3.77
C GLY A 420 18.24 9.73 4.61
N ILE A 421 19.13 8.92 4.00
CA ILE A 421 20.33 8.37 4.65
C ILE A 421 21.22 9.51 5.16
N SER A 422 21.44 10.54 4.32
CA SER A 422 22.31 11.67 4.71
C SER A 422 21.71 12.49 5.84
N ALA A 423 20.42 12.78 5.83
CA ALA A 423 19.72 13.50 6.89
C ALA A 423 19.78 12.73 8.21
N ALA A 424 19.49 11.42 8.18
CA ALA A 424 19.56 10.57 9.37
C ALA A 424 21.00 10.50 9.94
N LYS A 425 22.03 10.38 9.08
CA LYS A 425 23.44 10.39 9.49
C LYS A 425 23.87 11.70 10.15
N GLN A 426 23.19 12.81 9.88
CA GLN A 426 23.40 14.09 10.57
C GLN A 426 22.61 14.20 11.88
N GLY A 427 21.92 13.14 12.30
CA GLY A 427 21.16 13.07 13.55
C GLY A 427 19.76 13.67 13.48
N ALA A 428 19.24 13.99 12.30
CA ALA A 428 17.86 14.43 12.14
C ALA A 428 16.89 13.24 12.33
N ASN A 429 15.78 13.46 13.04
CA ASN A 429 14.68 12.51 13.09
C ASN A 429 14.03 12.45 11.69
N THR A 430 14.38 11.43 10.92
CA THR A 430 14.10 11.36 9.49
C THR A 430 13.11 10.24 9.17
N LEU A 431 12.09 10.55 8.36
CA LEU A 431 11.19 9.58 7.75
C LEU A 431 11.34 9.60 6.23
N VAL A 432 11.56 8.43 5.63
CA VAL A 432 11.47 8.24 4.18
C VAL A 432 10.16 7.54 3.85
N LEU A 433 9.40 8.11 2.93
CA LEU A 433 8.13 7.58 2.43
C LEU A 433 8.30 7.13 0.98
N GLU A 434 7.99 5.88 0.68
CA GLU A 434 8.08 5.34 -0.67
C GLU A 434 6.80 4.58 -1.02
N TYR A 435 6.24 4.81 -2.21
CA TYR A 435 5.00 4.16 -2.62
C TYR A 435 5.19 2.72 -3.13
N LEU A 436 6.41 2.36 -3.54
CA LEU A 436 6.81 0.98 -3.84
C LEU A 436 7.44 0.32 -2.60
N HIS A 437 7.80 -0.95 -2.71
CA HIS A 437 8.34 -1.74 -1.59
C HIS A 437 9.86 -1.94 -1.68
N GLY A 438 10.58 -0.90 -2.13
CA GLY A 438 12.04 -0.89 -2.21
C GLY A 438 12.59 0.51 -2.45
N LEU A 439 13.78 0.79 -1.90
CA LEU A 439 14.49 2.05 -2.08
C LEU A 439 15.39 2.02 -3.33
N GLY A 440 15.83 3.19 -3.80
CA GLY A 440 16.80 3.37 -4.88
C GLY A 440 16.20 3.61 -6.26
N GLY A 441 14.88 3.38 -6.46
CA GLY A 441 14.14 3.72 -7.68
C GLY A 441 14.69 3.05 -8.93
N LEU A 442 15.12 3.83 -9.94
CA LEU A 442 15.63 3.32 -11.22
C LEU A 442 16.81 2.37 -11.05
N SER A 443 17.69 2.63 -10.09
CA SER A 443 18.89 1.81 -9.86
C SER A 443 18.62 0.49 -9.14
N THR A 444 17.40 0.27 -8.67
CA THR A 444 16.96 -0.91 -7.92
C THR A 444 15.71 -1.53 -8.54
N LEU A 445 14.52 -1.08 -8.17
CA LEU A 445 13.26 -1.58 -8.73
C LEU A 445 13.15 -1.38 -10.26
N GLY A 446 13.79 -0.35 -10.80
CA GLY A 446 13.93 -0.15 -12.25
C GLY A 446 14.96 -1.04 -12.93
N MET A 447 15.68 -1.89 -12.17
CA MET A 447 16.67 -2.88 -12.65
C MET A 447 17.84 -2.31 -13.43
N ILE A 448 18.16 -1.00 -13.27
CA ILE A 448 19.32 -0.36 -13.90
C ILE A 448 20.51 -0.42 -12.95
N GLY A 449 21.11 -1.61 -12.83
CA GLY A 449 22.24 -1.90 -11.93
C GLY A 449 23.59 -1.40 -12.44
N VAL A 450 23.62 -0.25 -13.13
CA VAL A 450 24.84 0.35 -13.65
C VAL A 450 24.73 1.87 -13.69
N TYR A 451 25.83 2.54 -13.36
CA TYR A 451 25.96 3.98 -13.49
C TYR A 451 26.64 4.30 -14.84
N TRP A 452 25.85 4.77 -15.82
CA TRP A 452 26.30 4.96 -17.20
C TRP A 452 27.19 6.18 -17.38
N ASP A 453 26.74 7.35 -16.86
CA ASP A 453 27.37 8.63 -17.07
C ASP A 453 27.48 9.43 -15.79
N GLY A 454 28.45 10.33 -15.72
CA GLY A 454 28.64 11.27 -14.63
C GLY A 454 29.88 10.98 -13.79
N PHE A 455 30.06 11.78 -12.74
CA PHE A 455 31.21 11.69 -11.85
C PHE A 455 31.01 10.58 -10.81
N ARG A 456 31.88 9.58 -10.83
CA ARG A 456 31.86 8.43 -9.91
C ARG A 456 32.72 8.63 -8.68
N GLY A 457 32.81 9.86 -8.16
CA GLY A 457 33.55 10.18 -6.94
C GLY A 457 32.63 10.44 -5.75
N GLY A 458 33.23 10.64 -4.59
CA GLY A 458 32.52 11.02 -3.38
C GLY A 458 31.50 9.96 -2.94
N TYR A 459 30.25 10.41 -2.71
CA TYR A 459 29.19 9.53 -2.20
C TYR A 459 28.81 8.41 -3.17
N THR A 460 28.84 8.64 -4.49
CA THR A 460 28.58 7.59 -5.49
C THR A 460 29.59 6.45 -5.39
N ALA A 461 30.88 6.79 -5.31
CA ALA A 461 31.93 5.77 -5.14
C ALA A 461 31.82 5.01 -3.80
N HIS A 462 31.36 5.71 -2.74
CA HIS A 462 31.08 5.08 -1.46
C HIS A 462 29.95 4.07 -1.57
N ILE A 463 28.83 4.41 -2.22
CA ILE A 463 27.69 3.50 -2.45
C ILE A 463 28.18 2.25 -3.20
N ASP A 464 28.83 2.43 -4.36
CA ASP A 464 29.28 1.32 -5.19
C ASP A 464 30.17 0.35 -4.41
N LYS A 465 31.16 0.87 -3.69
CA LYS A 465 32.07 0.07 -2.86
C LYS A 465 31.33 -0.66 -1.73
N SER A 466 30.40 0.01 -1.07
CA SER A 466 29.68 -0.54 0.10
C SER A 466 28.67 -1.61 -0.31
N VAL A 467 27.96 -1.41 -1.42
CA VAL A 467 27.03 -2.40 -1.98
C VAL A 467 27.79 -3.68 -2.35
N LEU A 468 28.92 -3.57 -3.03
CA LEU A 468 29.72 -4.74 -3.41
C LEU A 468 30.37 -5.44 -2.21
N ALA A 469 30.62 -4.70 -1.13
CA ALA A 469 31.16 -5.27 0.13
C ALA A 469 30.11 -6.07 0.94
N MET A 470 28.85 -6.07 0.55
CA MET A 470 27.81 -6.88 1.20
C MET A 470 28.01 -8.38 0.97
N ALA A 471 28.78 -8.76 -0.06
CA ALA A 471 29.11 -10.15 -0.37
C ALA A 471 30.61 -10.37 -0.52
N PRO A 472 31.11 -11.63 -0.31
CA PRO A 472 32.47 -12.00 -0.64
C PRO A 472 32.84 -11.67 -2.10
N LYS A 473 34.13 -11.38 -2.36
CA LYS A 473 34.58 -10.99 -3.70
C LYS A 473 34.43 -12.10 -4.75
N ASP A 474 34.44 -13.35 -4.32
CA ASP A 474 34.26 -14.56 -5.15
C ASP A 474 32.78 -14.98 -5.28
N HIS A 475 31.85 -14.20 -4.71
CA HIS A 475 30.43 -14.52 -4.78
C HIS A 475 29.96 -14.56 -6.25
N PRO A 476 29.16 -15.56 -6.68
CA PRO A 476 28.77 -15.75 -8.09
C PRO A 476 28.00 -14.57 -8.69
N ARG A 477 27.36 -13.76 -7.85
CA ARG A 477 26.60 -12.56 -8.28
C ARG A 477 27.42 -11.27 -8.27
N GLN A 478 28.70 -11.31 -7.92
CA GLN A 478 29.58 -10.14 -8.04
C GLN A 478 29.65 -9.70 -9.51
N PRO A 479 29.36 -8.45 -9.83
CA PRO A 479 29.35 -7.97 -11.21
C PRO A 479 30.76 -7.88 -11.77
N LYS A 480 30.88 -8.11 -13.07
CA LYS A 480 32.13 -7.85 -13.81
C LYS A 480 32.10 -6.41 -14.36
N GLY A 481 33.09 -5.61 -14.01
CA GLY A 481 33.25 -4.23 -14.45
C GLY A 481 32.85 -3.18 -13.40
N GLU A 482 33.39 -1.97 -13.58
CA GLU A 482 33.19 -0.85 -12.67
C GLU A 482 31.78 -0.25 -12.75
N GLY A 483 31.30 0.33 -11.64
CA GLY A 483 30.02 1.02 -11.53
C GLY A 483 28.81 0.12 -11.74
N ARG A 484 28.96 -1.19 -11.56
CA ARG A 484 27.87 -2.18 -11.63
C ARG A 484 27.63 -2.76 -10.26
N PHE A 485 26.37 -3.03 -9.96
CA PHE A 485 25.92 -3.68 -8.74
C PHE A 485 24.64 -4.49 -9.00
N PRO A 486 24.40 -5.56 -8.26
CA PRO A 486 23.09 -6.21 -8.23
C PRO A 486 22.05 -5.23 -7.66
N ALA A 487 20.95 -5.05 -8.39
CA ALA A 487 19.92 -4.06 -8.04
C ALA A 487 19.28 -4.34 -6.65
N ASP A 488 19.05 -5.60 -6.34
CA ASP A 488 18.52 -6.06 -5.07
C ASP A 488 19.50 -5.85 -3.90
N TRP A 489 20.82 -6.00 -4.10
CA TRP A 489 21.82 -5.66 -3.08
C TRP A 489 21.80 -4.17 -2.76
N LYS A 490 21.75 -3.31 -3.79
CA LYS A 490 21.68 -1.87 -3.59
C LYS A 490 20.39 -1.48 -2.87
N MET A 491 19.27 -2.08 -3.24
CA MET A 491 17.97 -1.84 -2.60
C MET A 491 18.03 -2.11 -1.10
N GLU A 492 18.62 -3.23 -0.71
CA GLU A 492 18.78 -3.60 0.69
C GLU A 492 19.86 -2.77 1.40
N TRP A 493 20.94 -2.39 0.71
CA TRP A 493 21.95 -1.50 1.25
C TRP A 493 21.34 -0.14 1.60
N ASP A 494 20.58 0.48 0.68
CA ASP A 494 19.90 1.76 0.90
C ASP A 494 18.98 1.67 2.15
N ARG A 495 18.23 0.57 2.29
CA ARG A 495 17.35 0.33 3.43
C ARG A 495 18.12 0.19 4.75
N LYS A 496 19.15 -0.64 4.77
CA LYS A 496 19.98 -0.88 5.96
C LYS A 496 20.71 0.38 6.42
N GLU A 497 21.31 1.14 5.50
CA GLU A 497 22.00 2.38 5.82
C GLU A 497 21.07 3.41 6.45
N LEU A 498 19.84 3.54 5.92
CA LEU A 498 18.83 4.43 6.50
C LEU A 498 18.47 4.03 7.93
N LEU A 499 18.15 2.76 8.15
CA LEU A 499 17.74 2.25 9.47
C LEU A 499 18.89 2.29 10.49
N GLN A 500 20.12 1.96 10.09
CA GLN A 500 21.30 2.04 10.95
C GLN A 500 21.64 3.47 11.36
N ALA A 501 21.34 4.44 10.50
CA ALA A 501 21.46 5.86 10.83
C ALA A 501 20.32 6.36 11.73
N GLY A 502 19.36 5.53 12.13
CA GLY A 502 18.21 5.90 12.95
C GLY A 502 17.02 6.49 12.16
N GLY A 503 17.07 6.46 10.82
CA GLY A 503 15.96 6.87 9.98
C GLY A 503 14.82 5.86 10.02
N LYS A 504 13.60 6.32 9.74
CA LYS A 504 12.41 5.50 9.60
C LYS A 504 12.00 5.37 8.14
N LEU A 505 11.31 4.28 7.82
CA LEU A 505 10.91 3.95 6.45
C LEU A 505 9.50 3.39 6.43
N TRP A 506 8.63 3.99 5.60
CA TRP A 506 7.31 3.46 5.29
C TRP A 506 7.22 3.20 3.79
N PHE A 507 6.99 1.95 3.42
CA PHE A 507 6.67 1.54 2.05
C PHE A 507 5.15 1.63 1.78
N GLY A 508 4.72 1.58 0.55
CA GLY A 508 3.31 1.61 0.18
C GLY A 508 2.60 2.94 0.48
N VAL A 509 3.32 4.04 0.66
CA VAL A 509 2.78 5.35 1.03
C VAL A 509 2.98 6.35 -0.10
N MET A 510 1.88 6.98 -0.53
CA MET A 510 1.90 7.96 -1.62
C MET A 510 1.81 9.39 -1.09
N GLY A 511 2.68 10.27 -1.57
CA GLY A 511 2.55 11.72 -1.35
C GLY A 511 1.39 12.30 -2.15
N CYS A 512 0.48 12.98 -1.45
CA CYS A 512 -0.73 13.56 -2.02
C CYS A 512 -0.75 15.09 -1.97
N GLY A 513 0.04 15.70 -1.07
CA GLY A 513 0.06 17.15 -0.92
C GLY A 513 1.05 17.61 0.14
N ALA A 514 1.05 18.89 0.39
CA ALA A 514 1.87 19.52 1.42
C ALA A 514 1.02 20.47 2.30
N LEU A 515 1.37 20.58 3.56
CA LEU A 515 0.86 21.64 4.44
C LEU A 515 1.78 22.85 4.32
N ILE A 516 1.24 24.00 3.95
CA ILE A 516 1.99 25.21 3.67
C ILE A 516 1.42 26.37 4.48
N GLU A 517 2.29 27.08 5.18
CA GLU A 517 1.98 28.33 5.88
C GLU A 517 2.89 29.45 5.36
N GLY A 518 2.30 30.41 4.65
CA GLY A 518 3.09 31.42 3.94
C GLY A 518 4.05 30.77 2.93
N SER A 519 5.36 30.93 3.14
CA SER A 519 6.43 30.30 2.33
C SER A 519 7.05 29.06 2.97
N GLN A 520 6.49 28.60 4.11
CA GLN A 520 7.06 27.48 4.86
C GLN A 520 6.26 26.20 4.62
N VAL A 521 6.96 25.10 4.38
CA VAL A 521 6.40 23.74 4.42
C VAL A 521 6.34 23.28 5.87
N LYS A 522 5.15 22.98 6.38
CA LYS A 522 4.90 22.52 7.75
C LYS A 522 4.72 21.00 7.83
N GLY A 523 4.43 20.36 6.71
CA GLY A 523 4.25 18.91 6.66
C GLY A 523 3.91 18.42 5.26
N VAL A 524 3.73 17.12 5.16
CA VAL A 524 3.32 16.43 3.93
C VAL A 524 2.01 15.70 4.17
N VAL A 525 1.16 15.67 3.16
CA VAL A 525 -0.09 14.90 3.17
C VAL A 525 0.12 13.62 2.39
N VAL A 526 -0.24 12.50 2.99
CA VAL A 526 0.00 11.17 2.44
C VAL A 526 -1.28 10.35 2.37
N ALA A 527 -1.30 9.41 1.44
CA ALA A 527 -2.25 8.30 1.42
C ALA A 527 -1.54 7.02 1.85
N THR A 528 -2.14 6.29 2.77
CA THR A 528 -1.69 4.98 3.23
C THR A 528 -2.71 3.91 2.82
N PRO A 529 -2.34 2.62 2.78
CA PRO A 529 -3.29 1.53 2.53
C PRO A 529 -4.36 1.35 3.61
N PHE A 530 -4.23 2.04 4.75
CA PHE A 530 -5.11 1.91 5.94
C PHE A 530 -5.89 3.17 6.20
#